data_11a8cfe86b712fe8747f89cda160de28
#
_entry.id   11a8cfe86b712fe8747f89cda160de28
#
_cell.length_a   1.000
_cell.length_b   1.000
_cell.length_c   1.000
_cell.angle_alpha   90.00
_cell.angle_beta   90.00
_cell.angle_gamma   90.00
#
_symmetry.space_group_name_H-M   'P 1'
#
loop_
_entity.id
_entity.type
_entity.pdbx_description
1 polymer ?
#
loop_
_entity_poly.entity_id
_entity_poly.type
_entity_poly.pdbx_seq_one_letter_code
_entity_poly.pdbx_strand_id
1 'polypeptide(L)'
;MSSGITQDERGVYHWSSTIDQGYENKAFKIAFGVVGGICVMLIIMSLMLGGDMIGVVLLSCLGALAVTGGVCLLFSRNAGNRKQSYIMTEKSVQFHQRRYYAPFTFRSIKKAVVYESRDMIELYQAVGSGPVFVPHEDFPFVRDFILERLPDTAEVLYE
;
A
#
# COMPACT_ATOMS: atom_id res chain seq x y z
N MET A 1 -18.81 2.52 -16.36
CA MET A 1 -19.69 1.66 -15.57
C MET A 1 -19.23 1.79 -14.13
N SER A 2 -19.95 2.56 -13.34
CA SER A 2 -19.74 2.73 -11.90
C SER A 2 -19.99 1.38 -11.23
N SER A 3 -18.95 0.78 -10.65
CA SER A 3 -19.11 -0.38 -9.76
C SER A 3 -19.39 0.17 -8.37
N GLY A 4 -20.61 0.66 -8.16
CA GLY A 4 -21.05 1.09 -6.85
C GLY A 4 -20.99 -0.02 -5.82
N ILE A 5 -21.07 0.34 -4.55
CA ILE A 5 -21.13 -0.60 -3.44
C ILE A 5 -22.47 -1.36 -3.53
N THR A 6 -22.41 -2.67 -3.44
CA THR A 6 -23.59 -3.54 -3.36
C THR A 6 -23.67 -4.16 -1.98
N GLN A 7 -24.87 -4.14 -1.39
CA GLN A 7 -25.14 -4.81 -0.13
C GLN A 7 -25.86 -6.13 -0.40
N ASP A 8 -25.40 -7.22 0.22
CA ASP A 8 -26.10 -8.51 0.16
C ASP A 8 -27.21 -8.61 1.23
N GLU A 9 -28.01 -9.67 1.16
CA GLU A 9 -29.13 -9.94 2.12
C GLU A 9 -28.64 -10.11 3.57
N ARG A 10 -27.34 -10.31 3.79
CA ARG A 10 -26.71 -10.46 5.10
C ARG A 10 -26.15 -9.17 5.66
N GLY A 11 -26.35 -8.04 4.96
CA GLY A 11 -25.81 -6.75 5.34
C GLY A 11 -24.33 -6.57 5.06
N VAL A 12 -23.74 -7.41 4.20
CA VAL A 12 -22.34 -7.35 3.81
C VAL A 12 -22.19 -6.45 2.58
N TYR A 13 -21.26 -5.51 2.61
CA TYR A 13 -20.98 -4.59 1.52
C TYR A 13 -19.86 -5.12 0.64
N HIS A 14 -20.06 -5.10 -0.66
CA HIS A 14 -19.11 -5.54 -1.67
C HIS A 14 -18.84 -4.44 -2.69
N TRP A 15 -17.57 -4.18 -3.00
CA TRP A 15 -17.18 -3.31 -4.11
C TRP A 15 -15.84 -3.72 -4.69
N SER A 16 -15.52 -3.16 -5.84
CA SER A 16 -14.20 -3.29 -6.44
C SER A 16 -13.68 -1.91 -6.83
N SER A 17 -12.44 -1.61 -6.49
CA SER A 17 -11.79 -0.37 -6.86
C SER A 17 -10.44 -0.65 -7.53
N THR A 18 -9.99 0.29 -8.35
CA THR A 18 -8.65 0.27 -8.92
C THR A 18 -7.65 0.83 -7.90
N ILE A 19 -6.49 0.20 -7.80
CA ILE A 19 -5.42 0.67 -6.92
C ILE A 19 -4.90 2.01 -7.45
N ASP A 20 -4.79 3.00 -6.57
CA ASP A 20 -4.19 4.30 -6.95
C ASP A 20 -2.70 4.13 -7.28
N GLN A 21 -2.31 4.56 -8.48
CA GLN A 21 -0.92 4.56 -8.94
C GLN A 21 0.01 5.38 -8.04
N GLY A 22 -0.52 6.45 -7.43
CA GLY A 22 0.24 7.29 -6.52
C GLY A 22 0.69 6.57 -5.25
N TYR A 23 -0.15 5.65 -4.74
CA TYR A 23 0.18 4.83 -3.57
C TYR A 23 1.29 3.81 -3.89
N GLU A 24 1.19 3.11 -5.01
CA GLU A 24 2.25 2.18 -5.45
C GLU A 24 3.58 2.90 -5.70
N ASN A 25 3.56 4.09 -6.29
CA ASN A 25 4.77 4.87 -6.53
C ASN A 25 5.49 5.29 -5.24
N LYS A 26 4.78 5.50 -4.12
CA LYS A 26 5.38 5.78 -2.82
C LYS A 26 6.21 4.59 -2.32
N ALA A 27 5.69 3.38 -2.43
CA ALA A 27 6.41 2.16 -2.05
C ALA A 27 7.68 1.95 -2.90
N PHE A 28 7.63 2.24 -4.20
CA PHE A 28 8.79 2.17 -5.09
C PHE A 28 9.85 3.21 -4.76
N LYS A 29 9.47 4.46 -4.45
CA LYS A 29 10.43 5.48 -4.02
C LYS A 29 11.18 5.08 -2.75
N ILE A 30 10.49 4.46 -1.80
CA ILE A 30 11.12 3.92 -0.58
C ILE A 30 12.09 2.80 -0.92
N ALA A 31 11.69 1.83 -1.75
CA ALA A 31 12.56 0.74 -2.17
C ALA A 31 13.83 1.24 -2.88
N PHE A 32 13.69 2.20 -3.79
CA PHE A 32 14.82 2.85 -4.46
C PHE A 32 15.75 3.59 -3.48
N GLY A 33 15.19 4.28 -2.51
CA GLY A 33 15.93 4.99 -1.47
C GLY A 33 16.77 4.02 -0.62
N VAL A 34 16.20 2.90 -0.23
CA VAL A 34 16.89 1.86 0.57
C VAL A 34 18.02 1.22 -0.24
N VAL A 35 17.76 0.78 -1.48
CA VAL A 35 18.80 0.17 -2.34
C VAL A 35 19.92 1.17 -2.64
N GLY A 36 19.56 2.43 -2.96
CA GLY A 36 20.53 3.50 -3.19
C GLY A 36 21.40 3.77 -1.96
N GLY A 37 20.81 3.83 -0.78
CA GLY A 37 21.55 4.01 0.48
C GLY A 37 22.53 2.88 0.76
N ILE A 38 22.14 1.62 0.54
CA ILE A 38 23.04 0.47 0.67
C ILE A 38 24.19 0.57 -0.32
N CYS A 39 23.93 0.92 -1.58
CA CYS A 39 24.98 1.10 -2.60
C CYS A 39 26.00 2.18 -2.19
N VAL A 40 25.55 3.32 -1.68
CA VAL A 40 26.42 4.39 -1.19
C VAL A 40 27.31 3.90 -0.05
N MET A 41 26.73 3.19 0.94
CA MET A 41 27.52 2.61 2.04
C MET A 41 28.60 1.64 1.55
N LEU A 42 28.27 0.76 0.61
CA LEU A 42 29.22 -0.20 0.05
C LEU A 42 30.38 0.50 -0.69
N ILE A 43 30.10 1.57 -1.43
CA ILE A 43 31.12 2.36 -2.11
C ILE A 43 32.08 3.02 -1.09
N ILE A 44 31.53 3.64 -0.04
CA ILE A 44 32.33 4.27 1.03
C ILE A 44 33.19 3.22 1.72
N MET A 45 32.63 2.06 2.09
CA MET A 45 33.41 0.98 2.70
C MET A 45 34.54 0.48 1.78
N SER A 46 34.27 0.32 0.47
CA SER A 46 35.28 -0.11 -0.49
C SER A 46 36.45 0.90 -0.60
N LEU A 47 36.14 2.20 -0.56
CA LEU A 47 37.15 3.26 -0.54
C LEU A 47 38.02 3.23 0.73
N MET A 48 37.38 3.00 1.89
CA MET A 48 38.09 2.90 3.18
C MET A 48 39.02 1.69 3.27
N LEU A 49 38.72 0.60 2.55
CA LEU A 49 39.50 -0.63 2.50
C LEU A 49 40.59 -0.65 1.44
N GLY A 50 40.95 0.51 0.84
CA GLY A 50 42.04 0.65 -0.12
C GLY A 50 41.61 0.71 -1.58
N GLY A 51 40.33 0.60 -1.88
CA GLY A 51 39.75 0.84 -3.20
C GLY A 51 39.96 -0.25 -4.26
N ASP A 52 40.69 -1.33 -3.99
CA ASP A 52 41.00 -2.39 -4.96
C ASP A 52 39.75 -3.08 -5.54
N MET A 53 38.66 -3.13 -4.78
CA MET A 53 37.40 -3.76 -5.19
C MET A 53 36.34 -2.78 -5.72
N ILE A 54 36.70 -1.49 -5.88
CA ILE A 54 35.72 -0.45 -6.21
C ILE A 54 35.00 -0.70 -7.53
N GLY A 55 35.67 -1.26 -8.53
CA GLY A 55 35.10 -1.59 -9.82
C GLY A 55 34.01 -2.67 -9.72
N VAL A 56 34.25 -3.71 -8.91
CA VAL A 56 33.28 -4.79 -8.66
C VAL A 56 32.10 -4.27 -7.90
N VAL A 57 32.32 -3.44 -6.88
CA VAL A 57 31.26 -2.81 -6.08
C VAL A 57 30.37 -1.91 -6.94
N LEU A 58 30.94 -1.05 -7.77
CA LEU A 58 30.21 -0.18 -8.69
C LEU A 58 29.35 -0.98 -9.68
N LEU A 59 29.93 -2.04 -10.28
CA LEU A 59 29.18 -2.89 -11.21
C LEU A 59 28.01 -3.60 -10.52
N SER A 60 28.22 -4.10 -9.30
CA SER A 60 27.18 -4.74 -8.50
C SER A 60 26.07 -3.76 -8.12
N CYS A 61 26.42 -2.54 -7.73
CA CYS A 61 25.45 -1.48 -7.42
C CYS A 61 24.61 -1.08 -8.65
N LEU A 62 25.26 -0.92 -9.82
CA LEU A 62 24.55 -0.65 -11.07
C LEU A 62 23.59 -1.78 -11.43
N GLY A 63 24.01 -3.04 -11.28
CA GLY A 63 23.16 -4.20 -11.49
C GLY A 63 21.96 -4.22 -10.55
N ALA A 64 22.15 -3.97 -9.26
CA ALA A 64 21.07 -3.91 -8.27
C ALA A 64 20.06 -2.80 -8.58
N LEU A 65 20.53 -1.61 -8.95
CA LEU A 65 19.67 -0.48 -9.33
C LEU A 65 18.92 -0.76 -10.63
N ALA A 66 19.55 -1.39 -11.62
CA ALA A 66 18.91 -1.75 -12.88
C ALA A 66 17.80 -2.80 -12.67
N VAL A 67 18.04 -3.83 -11.85
CA VAL A 67 17.04 -4.85 -11.50
C VAL A 67 15.88 -4.21 -10.73
N THR A 68 16.18 -3.40 -9.71
CA THR A 68 15.15 -2.70 -8.92
C THR A 68 14.33 -1.80 -9.83
N GLY A 69 14.96 -1.03 -10.73
CA GLY A 69 14.29 -0.17 -11.70
C GLY A 69 13.40 -0.95 -12.68
N GLY A 70 13.92 -2.05 -13.22
CA GLY A 70 13.16 -2.93 -14.12
C GLY A 70 11.93 -3.53 -13.44
N VAL A 71 12.07 -4.03 -12.21
CA VAL A 71 10.95 -4.54 -11.40
C VAL A 71 9.94 -3.44 -11.15
N CYS A 72 10.38 -2.25 -10.73
CA CYS A 72 9.47 -1.11 -10.49
C CYS A 72 8.70 -0.69 -11.73
N LEU A 73 9.36 -0.64 -12.90
CA LEU A 73 8.71 -0.32 -14.18
C LEU A 73 7.68 -1.37 -14.59
N LEU A 74 7.98 -2.66 -14.42
CA LEU A 74 7.03 -3.74 -14.73
C LEU A 74 5.80 -3.69 -13.81
N PHE A 75 6.00 -3.41 -12.52
CA PHE A 75 4.89 -3.26 -11.58
C PHE A 75 4.06 -2.02 -11.87
N SER A 76 4.69 -0.87 -12.13
CA SER A 76 4.00 0.40 -12.44
C SER A 76 3.16 0.31 -13.72
N ARG A 77 3.64 -0.36 -14.77
CA ARG A 77 2.86 -0.58 -16.01
C ARG A 77 1.60 -1.43 -15.78
N ASN A 78 1.62 -2.33 -14.80
CA ASN A 78 0.50 -3.20 -14.47
C ASN A 78 -0.41 -2.66 -13.35
N ALA A 79 -0.03 -1.57 -12.68
CA ALA A 79 -0.75 -1.03 -11.54
C ALA A 79 -2.16 -0.53 -11.91
N GLY A 80 -2.26 0.25 -12.99
CA GLY A 80 -3.54 0.83 -13.44
C GLY A 80 -4.62 -0.18 -13.86
N ASN A 81 -4.28 -1.46 -14.02
CA ASN A 81 -5.20 -2.54 -14.38
C ASN A 81 -5.55 -3.47 -13.20
N ARG A 82 -4.99 -3.23 -12.01
CA ARG A 82 -5.26 -4.08 -10.85
C ARG A 82 -6.54 -3.65 -10.16
N LYS A 83 -7.57 -4.47 -10.29
CA LYS A 83 -8.78 -4.35 -9.49
C LYS A 83 -8.58 -5.09 -8.17
N GLN A 84 -8.90 -4.45 -7.09
CA GLN A 84 -8.97 -5.03 -5.75
C GLN A 84 -10.43 -5.08 -5.33
N SER A 85 -10.87 -6.25 -4.87
CA SER A 85 -12.23 -6.43 -4.36
C SER A 85 -12.22 -6.32 -2.85
N TYR A 86 -13.21 -5.63 -2.32
CA TYR A 86 -13.39 -5.40 -0.90
C TYR A 86 -14.70 -6.02 -0.42
N ILE A 87 -14.66 -6.55 0.78
CA ILE A 87 -15.82 -7.06 1.50
C ILE A 87 -15.82 -6.39 2.88
N MET A 88 -16.86 -5.64 3.19
CA MET A 88 -17.00 -4.95 4.47
C MET A 88 -18.19 -5.53 5.24
N THR A 89 -17.93 -5.91 6.47
CA THR A 89 -18.88 -6.43 7.43
C THR A 89 -18.95 -5.50 8.63
N GLU A 90 -19.87 -5.73 9.55
CA GLU A 90 -19.91 -4.98 10.83
C GLU A 90 -18.65 -5.11 11.68
N LYS A 91 -17.82 -6.13 11.46
CA LYS A 91 -16.65 -6.45 12.30
C LYS A 91 -15.32 -6.22 11.61
N SER A 92 -15.28 -6.18 10.28
CA SER A 92 -14.03 -6.18 9.52
C SER A 92 -14.19 -5.66 8.11
N VAL A 93 -13.10 -5.13 7.56
CA VAL A 93 -12.89 -4.95 6.13
C VAL A 93 -11.91 -6.00 5.65
N GLN A 94 -12.25 -6.65 4.55
CA GLN A 94 -11.45 -7.69 3.94
C GLN A 94 -11.14 -7.28 2.52
N PHE A 95 -9.89 -7.47 2.08
CA PHE A 95 -9.56 -7.26 0.69
C PHE A 95 -9.03 -8.54 0.05
N HIS A 96 -9.52 -8.77 -1.16
CA HIS A 96 -9.15 -9.88 -1.98
C HIS A 96 -8.30 -9.40 -3.17
N GLN A 97 -7.05 -9.85 -3.22
CA GLN A 97 -6.18 -9.65 -4.37
C GLN A 97 -5.72 -11.02 -4.88
N ARG A 98 -6.38 -11.55 -5.92
CA ARG A 98 -6.12 -12.86 -6.56
C ARG A 98 -6.01 -14.06 -5.60
N ARG A 99 -4.92 -14.16 -4.82
CA ARG A 99 -4.64 -15.27 -3.88
C ARG A 99 -4.40 -14.78 -2.46
N TYR A 100 -4.39 -13.48 -2.24
CA TYR A 100 -4.13 -12.89 -0.95
C TYR A 100 -5.43 -12.42 -0.31
N TYR A 101 -5.64 -12.86 0.92
CA TYR A 101 -6.77 -12.50 1.75
C TYR A 101 -6.23 -11.87 3.03
N ALA A 102 -6.53 -10.61 3.25
CA ALA A 102 -6.15 -9.91 4.48
C ALA A 102 -7.40 -9.32 5.15
N PRO A 103 -7.85 -9.91 6.26
CA PRO A 103 -8.91 -9.33 7.05
C PRO A 103 -8.36 -8.27 8.01
N PHE A 104 -8.96 -7.08 7.99
CA PHE A 104 -8.73 -6.03 8.98
C PHE A 104 -9.92 -5.98 9.92
N THR A 105 -9.79 -6.59 11.09
CA THR A 105 -10.81 -6.51 12.12
C THR A 105 -10.78 -5.14 12.78
N PHE A 106 -11.90 -4.44 12.85
CA PHE A 106 -11.95 -3.07 13.38
C PHE A 106 -11.35 -2.95 14.78
N ARG A 107 -11.59 -3.91 15.67
CA ARG A 107 -11.05 -3.95 17.03
C ARG A 107 -9.52 -4.01 17.11
N SER A 108 -8.84 -4.45 16.06
CA SER A 108 -7.37 -4.59 16.02
C SER A 108 -6.69 -3.40 15.37
N ILE A 109 -7.45 -2.45 14.82
CA ILE A 109 -6.92 -1.25 14.17
C ILE A 109 -6.44 -0.29 15.26
N LYS A 110 -5.19 0.16 15.11
CA LYS A 110 -4.55 1.13 16.01
C LYS A 110 -4.52 2.53 15.44
N LYS A 111 -4.56 2.63 14.11
CA LYS A 111 -4.49 3.90 13.41
C LYS A 111 -5.22 3.80 12.08
N ALA A 112 -5.95 4.85 11.72
CA ALA A 112 -6.54 5.05 10.41
C ALA A 112 -6.08 6.39 9.84
N VAL A 113 -5.65 6.41 8.59
CA VAL A 113 -5.30 7.64 7.87
C VAL A 113 -6.29 7.79 6.71
N VAL A 114 -7.03 8.89 6.73
CA VAL A 114 -8.06 9.21 5.73
C VAL A 114 -7.45 10.17 4.72
N TYR A 115 -7.37 9.73 3.46
CA TYR A 115 -6.91 10.54 2.33
C TYR A 115 -8.11 10.96 1.50
N GLU A 116 -8.72 12.10 1.83
CA GLU A 116 -9.94 12.57 1.14
C GLU A 116 -9.71 12.86 -0.35
N SER A 117 -8.52 13.38 -0.68
CA SER A 117 -8.15 13.68 -2.08
C SER A 117 -7.95 12.45 -2.96
N ARG A 118 -7.93 11.24 -2.38
CA ARG A 118 -7.66 9.96 -3.08
C ARG A 118 -8.75 8.93 -2.88
N ASP A 119 -9.82 9.26 -2.18
CA ASP A 119 -10.89 8.34 -1.81
C ASP A 119 -10.34 7.04 -1.20
N MET A 120 -9.40 7.18 -0.25
CA MET A 120 -8.66 6.08 0.33
C MET A 120 -8.58 6.20 1.85
N ILE A 121 -8.66 5.06 2.53
CA ILE A 121 -8.41 4.96 3.97
C ILE A 121 -7.30 3.92 4.18
N GLU A 122 -6.21 4.30 4.81
CA GLU A 122 -5.15 3.37 5.16
C GLU A 122 -5.33 2.92 6.62
N LEU A 123 -5.51 1.61 6.81
CA LEU A 123 -5.75 1.00 8.11
C LEU A 123 -4.47 0.34 8.61
N TYR A 124 -4.08 0.63 9.86
CA TYR A 124 -2.88 0.11 10.50
C TYR A 124 -3.24 -0.78 11.67
N GLN A 125 -2.68 -1.98 11.69
CA GLN A 125 -2.74 -2.92 12.81
C GLN A 125 -1.37 -3.00 13.51
N ALA A 126 -1.25 -3.84 14.53
CA ALA A 126 0.02 -4.10 15.20
C ALA A 126 1.08 -4.66 14.24
N VAL A 127 0.65 -5.43 13.24
CA VAL A 127 1.50 -6.01 12.21
C VAL A 127 0.85 -5.70 10.85
N GLY A 128 1.44 -4.75 10.13
CA GLY A 128 1.04 -4.38 8.77
C GLY A 128 -0.02 -3.28 8.66
N SER A 129 -0.13 -2.76 7.47
CA SER A 129 -1.16 -1.80 7.05
C SER A 129 -1.77 -2.22 5.73
N GLY A 130 -2.94 -1.68 5.41
CA GLY A 130 -3.60 -1.92 4.14
C GLY A 130 -4.48 -0.76 3.71
N PRO A 131 -4.39 -0.35 2.44
CA PRO A 131 -5.24 0.67 1.88
C PRO A 131 -6.61 0.11 1.50
N VAL A 132 -7.64 0.86 1.81
CA VAL A 132 -9.01 0.64 1.37
C VAL A 132 -9.34 1.73 0.35
N PHE A 133 -9.37 1.38 -0.94
CA PHE A 133 -9.77 2.27 -2.01
C PHE A 133 -11.27 2.18 -2.22
N VAL A 134 -11.93 3.31 -2.30
CA VAL A 134 -13.39 3.39 -2.39
C VAL A 134 -13.78 4.19 -3.63
N PRO A 135 -14.87 3.87 -4.33
CA PRO A 135 -15.41 4.75 -5.35
C PRO A 135 -15.77 6.12 -4.76
N HIS A 136 -15.48 7.20 -5.49
CA HIS A 136 -15.67 8.59 -5.01
C HIS A 136 -17.07 8.85 -4.44
N GLU A 137 -18.09 8.36 -5.14
CA GLU A 137 -19.50 8.55 -4.75
C GLU A 137 -19.83 7.89 -3.40
N ASP A 138 -19.18 6.79 -3.07
CA ASP A 138 -19.43 5.97 -1.87
C ASP A 138 -18.44 6.26 -0.73
N PHE A 139 -17.42 7.08 -0.98
CA PHE A 139 -16.35 7.34 -0.02
C PHE A 139 -16.83 7.88 1.33
N PRO A 140 -17.74 8.88 1.39
CA PRO A 140 -18.23 9.39 2.66
C PRO A 140 -18.91 8.30 3.50
N PHE A 141 -19.72 7.45 2.86
CA PHE A 141 -20.41 6.35 3.54
C PHE A 141 -19.44 5.34 4.13
N VAL A 142 -18.44 4.87 3.33
CA VAL A 142 -17.47 3.86 3.79
C VAL A 142 -16.57 4.44 4.89
N ARG A 143 -16.14 5.70 4.72
CA ARG A 143 -15.36 6.40 5.73
C ARG A 143 -16.08 6.42 7.07
N ASP A 144 -17.30 6.93 7.09
CA ASP A 144 -18.07 7.08 8.32
C ASP A 144 -18.37 5.71 8.94
N PHE A 145 -18.73 4.71 8.12
CA PHE A 145 -18.95 3.35 8.57
C PHE A 145 -17.74 2.73 9.26
N ILE A 146 -16.53 2.93 8.69
CA ILE A 146 -15.27 2.44 9.27
C ILE A 146 -14.96 3.19 10.56
N LEU A 147 -15.01 4.52 10.54
CA LEU A 147 -14.62 5.36 11.69
C LEU A 147 -15.50 5.12 12.91
N GLU A 148 -16.81 4.93 12.73
CA GLU A 148 -17.75 4.62 13.83
C GLU A 148 -17.47 3.28 14.52
N ARG A 149 -16.74 2.36 13.86
CA ARG A 149 -16.46 1.01 14.36
C ARG A 149 -15.03 0.82 14.86
N LEU A 150 -14.20 1.85 14.71
CA LEU A 150 -12.86 1.82 15.29
C LEU A 150 -12.95 1.84 16.82
N PRO A 151 -11.98 1.23 17.51
CA PRO A 151 -11.90 1.36 18.95
C PRO A 151 -11.55 2.81 19.35
N ASP A 152 -12.03 3.28 20.50
CA ASP A 152 -11.75 4.64 21.02
C ASP A 152 -10.25 4.93 21.17
N THR A 153 -9.43 3.88 21.24
CA THR A 153 -7.97 3.97 21.32
C THR A 153 -7.27 4.12 19.96
N ALA A 154 -8.01 4.04 18.85
CA ALA A 154 -7.45 4.19 17.53
C ALA A 154 -7.19 5.65 17.20
N GLU A 155 -6.00 5.94 16.68
CA GLU A 155 -5.65 7.27 16.17
C GLU A 155 -6.27 7.47 14.79
N VAL A 156 -6.98 8.56 14.57
CA VAL A 156 -7.53 8.94 13.26
C VAL A 156 -6.83 10.21 12.77
N LEU A 157 -6.23 10.13 11.58
CA LEU A 157 -5.58 11.26 10.91
C LEU A 157 -6.24 11.54 9.56
N TYR A 158 -6.26 12.80 9.17
CA TYR A 158 -6.77 13.28 7.87
C TYR A 158 -5.63 13.93 7.09
N GLU A 159 -5.43 13.52 5.82
CA GLU A 159 -4.42 14.04 4.89
C GLU A 159 -5.01 14.38 3.51
#